data_a85e1f5b8eb3850272d0e319d153c70e
#
_entry.id   a85e1f5b8eb3850272d0e319d153c70e
#
_cell.length_a   1.000
_cell.length_b   1.000
_cell.length_c   1.000
_cell.angle_alpha   90.00
_cell.angle_beta   90.00
_cell.angle_gamma   90.00
#
_symmetry.space_group_name_H-M   'P 1'
#
loop_
_entity.id
_entity.type
_entity.pdbx_description
1 polymer ?
#
loop_
_entity_poly.entity_id
_entity_poly.type
_entity_poly.pdbx_seq_one_letter_code
_entity_poly.pdbx_strand_id
1 'polypeptide(L)'
;QQYHPDYSAASTTLKDNLKKQAYFFIDYVGRGQNGHVRILNSDWNDMVLQDPMIDKNAMIEKGSSVLNSAMGSWVLDRFAPLMENLGERNTADLCRSTAHQLRELVAASWNGRWFDRGYGPPTESQPEGTVIGRDRCWLEVQPWAILCGAASSEQSRSLVEIFKTGHCMHSPLGARVIWPPDLSNSRVGEGTLGGIWYSINMTLIWATAKIDPEFALAQWEAMSLQRHGEAYPSVWEGTLSGPDAWNAPESPRAGRTWSTPAFSMQSFPVSNMHSHSQPVLAWLRLLGIEPTTEGTLAVRSSYEKALGSYVSSTFSASF
;
A
#
# COMPACT_ATOMS: atom_id res chain seq x y z
N GLN A 1 1.86 24.33 -17.31
CA GLN A 1 1.18 23.08 -16.94
C GLN A 1 -0.16 23.43 -16.36
N GLN A 2 -1.21 23.33 -17.18
CA GLN A 2 -2.58 23.56 -16.76
C GLN A 2 -3.14 22.25 -16.23
N TYR A 3 -3.06 22.02 -14.92
CA TYR A 3 -3.59 20.81 -14.31
C TYR A 3 -5.10 20.82 -14.09
N HIS A 4 -5.77 21.96 -14.17
CA HIS A 4 -7.24 22.04 -14.24
C HIS A 4 -7.68 23.41 -14.75
N PRO A 5 -8.34 23.49 -15.90
CA PRO A 5 -8.95 24.74 -16.36
C PRO A 5 -10.17 25.17 -15.52
N ASP A 6 -10.76 24.30 -14.70
CA ASP A 6 -12.01 24.60 -13.98
C ASP A 6 -11.95 24.22 -12.51
N TYR A 7 -11.12 24.91 -11.73
CA TYR A 7 -11.31 25.00 -10.30
C TYR A 7 -12.28 26.14 -9.94
N SER A 8 -13.45 26.18 -10.52
CA SER A 8 -14.57 26.87 -9.90
C SER A 8 -15.18 25.93 -8.84
N ALA A 9 -14.44 25.69 -7.79
CA ALA A 9 -14.83 24.78 -6.71
C ALA A 9 -16.14 25.20 -6.02
N ALA A 10 -16.60 26.42 -6.26
CA ALA A 10 -17.83 26.97 -5.67
C ALA A 10 -19.13 26.50 -6.33
N SER A 11 -19.08 25.81 -7.48
CA SER A 11 -20.29 25.45 -8.23
C SER A 11 -20.44 23.94 -8.54
N THR A 12 -19.51 23.09 -8.11
CA THR A 12 -19.59 21.64 -8.36
C THR A 12 -19.99 20.86 -7.12
N THR A 13 -20.91 19.92 -7.27
CA THR A 13 -21.32 19.03 -6.17
C THR A 13 -20.22 18.03 -5.84
N LEU A 14 -20.25 17.45 -4.64
CA LEU A 14 -19.38 16.34 -4.27
C LEU A 14 -19.48 15.19 -5.29
N LYS A 15 -20.71 14.87 -5.74
CA LYS A 15 -20.96 13.86 -6.77
C LYS A 15 -20.21 14.16 -8.05
N ASP A 16 -20.28 15.40 -8.56
CA ASP A 16 -19.57 15.78 -9.80
C ASP A 16 -18.07 15.69 -9.65
N ASN A 17 -17.52 16.07 -8.48
CA ASN A 17 -16.10 15.96 -8.21
C ASN A 17 -15.64 14.50 -8.12
N LEU A 18 -16.39 13.63 -7.48
CA LEU A 18 -16.11 12.20 -7.41
C LEU A 18 -16.14 11.57 -8.81
N LYS A 19 -17.14 11.92 -9.61
CA LYS A 19 -17.24 11.48 -11.00
C LYS A 19 -16.05 11.94 -11.83
N LYS A 20 -15.66 13.23 -11.74
CA LYS A 20 -14.46 13.77 -12.41
C LYS A 20 -13.19 13.01 -12.01
N GLN A 21 -13.02 12.65 -10.73
CA GLN A 21 -11.87 11.87 -10.27
C GLN A 21 -11.81 10.47 -10.89
N ALA A 22 -12.96 9.78 -11.01
CA ALA A 22 -13.02 8.49 -11.66
C ALA A 22 -12.59 8.57 -13.13
N TYR A 23 -13.15 9.53 -13.89
CA TYR A 23 -12.74 9.75 -15.29
C TYR A 23 -11.28 10.19 -15.41
N PHE A 24 -10.81 11.07 -14.52
CA PHE A 24 -9.40 11.46 -14.51
C PHE A 24 -8.47 10.25 -14.35
N PHE A 25 -8.79 9.36 -13.41
CA PHE A 25 -8.00 8.14 -13.21
C PHE A 25 -8.07 7.20 -14.42
N ILE A 26 -9.26 6.98 -14.99
CA ILE A 26 -9.48 6.01 -16.06
C ILE A 26 -8.91 6.52 -17.38
N ASP A 27 -9.18 7.77 -17.73
CA ASP A 27 -8.89 8.31 -19.07
C ASP A 27 -7.57 9.08 -19.11
N TYR A 28 -7.31 9.96 -18.12
CA TYR A 28 -6.13 10.83 -18.14
C TYR A 28 -4.90 10.11 -17.59
N VAL A 29 -4.95 9.53 -16.39
CA VAL A 29 -3.87 8.67 -15.91
C VAL A 29 -3.73 7.49 -16.85
N GLY A 30 -4.82 6.80 -17.11
CA GLY A 30 -4.92 5.78 -18.16
C GLY A 30 -3.97 4.61 -17.96
N ARG A 31 -3.68 3.93 -19.07
CA ARG A 31 -2.91 2.68 -19.09
C ARG A 31 -1.53 2.88 -19.71
N GLY A 32 -0.53 2.21 -19.15
CA GLY A 32 0.78 2.04 -19.78
C GLY A 32 0.77 0.97 -20.87
N GLN A 33 1.93 0.73 -21.44
CA GLN A 33 2.11 -0.14 -22.62
C GLN A 33 1.62 -1.57 -22.40
N ASN A 34 1.68 -2.10 -21.20
CA ASN A 34 1.23 -3.45 -20.83
C ASN A 34 -0.12 -3.48 -20.11
N GLY A 35 -0.90 -2.40 -20.23
CA GLY A 35 -2.27 -2.34 -19.76
C GLY A 35 -2.45 -1.98 -18.29
N HIS A 36 -1.40 -2.00 -17.47
CA HIS A 36 -1.46 -1.50 -16.11
C HIS A 36 -1.57 0.02 -16.05
N VAL A 37 -1.99 0.55 -14.91
CA VAL A 37 -2.09 2.00 -14.68
C VAL A 37 -0.72 2.65 -14.89
N ARG A 38 -0.67 3.75 -15.66
CA ARG A 38 0.59 4.48 -15.89
C ARG A 38 1.16 5.02 -14.58
N ILE A 39 2.48 4.99 -14.49
CA ILE A 39 3.21 5.61 -13.37
C ILE A 39 3.16 7.14 -13.48
N LEU A 40 3.28 7.68 -14.70
CA LEU A 40 3.53 9.10 -14.92
C LEU A 40 4.79 9.54 -14.17
N ASN A 41 4.69 10.63 -13.40
CA ASN A 41 5.79 11.16 -12.60
C ASN A 41 5.61 10.90 -11.09
N SER A 42 4.73 9.97 -10.72
CA SER A 42 4.38 9.73 -9.32
C SER A 42 4.01 8.26 -9.07
N ASP A 43 4.66 7.69 -8.09
CA ASP A 43 4.33 6.40 -7.48
C ASP A 43 4.64 6.49 -5.99
N TRP A 44 4.08 5.62 -5.16
CA TRP A 44 4.38 5.61 -3.74
C TRP A 44 5.88 5.42 -3.49
N ASN A 45 6.51 4.58 -4.30
CA ASN A 45 7.94 4.31 -4.18
C ASN A 45 8.71 5.03 -5.31
N ASP A 46 9.31 6.15 -4.98
CA ASP A 46 10.08 6.97 -5.92
C ASP A 46 11.25 6.24 -6.59
N MET A 47 11.73 5.13 -6.00
CA MET A 47 12.80 4.32 -6.56
C MET A 47 12.46 3.74 -7.93
N VAL A 48 11.18 3.52 -8.21
CA VAL A 48 10.69 3.12 -9.54
C VAL A 48 11.09 4.12 -10.62
N LEU A 49 11.25 5.39 -10.25
CA LEU A 49 11.63 6.50 -11.15
C LEU A 49 13.07 6.96 -10.96
N GLN A 50 13.75 6.52 -9.90
CA GLN A 50 15.08 6.99 -9.52
C GLN A 50 16.20 5.97 -9.82
N ASP A 51 15.85 4.75 -10.23
CA ASP A 51 16.83 3.76 -10.64
C ASP A 51 17.63 4.29 -11.85
N PRO A 52 18.97 4.45 -11.74
CA PRO A 52 19.78 4.98 -12.82
C PRO A 52 19.83 4.08 -14.05
N MET A 53 19.41 2.83 -13.93
CA MET A 53 19.32 1.88 -15.06
C MET A 53 18.02 2.02 -15.85
N ILE A 54 17.06 2.82 -15.35
CA ILE A 54 15.76 3.05 -15.98
C ILE A 54 15.75 4.42 -16.66
N ASP A 55 15.37 4.46 -17.95
CA ASP A 55 15.07 5.73 -18.62
C ASP A 55 13.84 6.36 -17.97
N LYS A 56 14.10 7.41 -17.19
CA LYS A 56 13.07 8.11 -16.43
C LYS A 56 11.96 8.70 -17.30
N ASN A 57 12.30 9.27 -18.46
CA ASN A 57 11.32 9.86 -19.36
C ASN A 57 10.45 8.79 -20.00
N ALA A 58 11.05 7.70 -20.48
CA ALA A 58 10.32 6.56 -21.00
C ALA A 58 9.43 5.92 -19.94
N MET A 59 9.89 5.86 -18.68
CA MET A 59 9.09 5.36 -17.55
C MET A 59 7.90 6.27 -17.24
N ILE A 60 8.08 7.57 -17.25
CA ILE A 60 6.99 8.55 -17.06
C ILE A 60 5.92 8.41 -18.15
N GLU A 61 6.35 8.29 -19.40
CA GLU A 61 5.43 8.23 -20.54
C GLU A 61 4.68 6.90 -20.66
N LYS A 62 5.38 5.78 -20.48
CA LYS A 62 4.91 4.44 -20.86
C LYS A 62 4.96 3.42 -19.72
N GLY A 63 5.73 3.70 -18.68
CA GLY A 63 5.85 2.80 -17.52
C GLY A 63 4.52 2.63 -16.81
N SER A 64 4.36 1.48 -16.15
CA SER A 64 3.13 1.13 -15.47
C SER A 64 3.36 0.46 -14.13
N SER A 65 2.42 0.67 -13.21
CA SER A 65 2.46 0.25 -11.82
C SER A 65 1.44 -0.84 -11.54
N VAL A 66 1.91 -1.99 -11.08
CA VAL A 66 1.04 -3.06 -10.58
C VAL A 66 0.37 -2.62 -9.26
N LEU A 67 1.09 -1.88 -8.41
CA LEU A 67 0.53 -1.29 -7.19
C LEU A 67 -0.67 -0.40 -7.50
N ASN A 68 -0.49 0.60 -8.37
CA ASN A 68 -1.57 1.53 -8.71
C ASN A 68 -2.74 0.81 -9.39
N SER A 69 -2.47 -0.27 -10.13
CA SER A 69 -3.50 -1.11 -10.73
C SER A 69 -4.30 -1.88 -9.68
N ALA A 70 -3.64 -2.46 -8.67
CA ALA A 70 -4.30 -3.18 -7.59
C ALA A 70 -5.14 -2.23 -6.72
N MET A 71 -4.59 -1.08 -6.34
CA MET A 71 -5.32 -0.02 -5.62
C MET A 71 -6.51 0.49 -6.43
N GLY A 72 -6.29 0.79 -7.72
CA GLY A 72 -7.32 1.26 -8.63
C GLY A 72 -8.46 0.25 -8.79
N SER A 73 -8.13 -1.04 -8.94
CA SER A 73 -9.12 -2.11 -8.97
C SER A 73 -9.98 -2.12 -7.71
N TRP A 74 -9.34 -2.08 -6.54
CA TRP A 74 -10.03 -2.11 -5.25
C TRP A 74 -10.94 -0.90 -5.03
N VAL A 75 -10.45 0.31 -5.37
CA VAL A 75 -11.20 1.57 -5.21
C VAL A 75 -12.38 1.62 -6.17
N LEU A 76 -12.17 1.34 -7.46
CA LEU A 76 -13.23 1.43 -8.47
C LEU A 76 -14.34 0.40 -8.23
N ASP A 77 -14.00 -0.79 -7.77
CA ASP A 77 -14.99 -1.83 -7.43
C ASP A 77 -15.95 -1.37 -6.32
N ARG A 78 -15.43 -0.64 -5.32
CA ARG A 78 -16.21 -0.06 -4.22
C ARG A 78 -16.91 1.25 -4.58
N PHE A 79 -16.34 1.98 -5.52
CA PHE A 79 -16.90 3.24 -5.98
C PHE A 79 -18.11 3.04 -6.90
N ALA A 80 -18.15 1.95 -7.63
CA ALA A 80 -19.24 1.66 -8.57
C ALA A 80 -20.64 1.60 -7.91
N PRO A 81 -20.87 0.90 -6.78
CA PRO A 81 -22.16 0.93 -6.08
C PRO A 81 -22.56 2.33 -5.62
N LEU A 82 -21.60 3.14 -5.18
CA LEU A 82 -21.87 4.53 -4.79
C LEU A 82 -22.37 5.34 -5.98
N MET A 83 -21.74 5.22 -7.15
CA MET A 83 -22.17 5.90 -8.37
C MET A 83 -23.55 5.42 -8.83
N GLU A 84 -23.83 4.14 -8.71
CA GLU A 84 -25.15 3.59 -9.02
C GLU A 84 -26.24 4.15 -8.13
N ASN A 85 -26.00 4.21 -6.81
CA ASN A 85 -26.93 4.81 -5.83
C ASN A 85 -27.17 6.30 -6.07
N LEU A 86 -26.19 6.99 -6.65
CA LEU A 86 -26.28 8.41 -7.05
C LEU A 86 -26.93 8.61 -8.42
N GLY A 87 -27.39 7.55 -9.09
CA GLY A 87 -28.01 7.57 -10.41
C GLY A 87 -27.05 7.63 -11.60
N GLU A 88 -25.75 7.51 -11.37
CA GLU A 88 -24.69 7.60 -12.38
C GLU A 88 -24.31 6.23 -12.93
N ARG A 89 -25.28 5.52 -13.52
CA ARG A 89 -25.13 4.12 -14.01
C ARG A 89 -23.96 3.93 -14.98
N ASN A 90 -23.81 4.83 -15.96
CA ASN A 90 -22.71 4.71 -16.94
C ASN A 90 -21.33 4.80 -16.24
N THR A 91 -21.19 5.67 -15.26
CA THR A 91 -19.97 5.78 -14.46
C THR A 91 -19.75 4.53 -13.61
N ALA A 92 -20.82 3.98 -13.01
CA ALA A 92 -20.76 2.74 -12.25
C ALA A 92 -20.28 1.56 -13.09
N ASP A 93 -20.84 1.40 -14.30
CA ASP A 93 -20.48 0.31 -15.21
C ASP A 93 -19.03 0.45 -15.73
N LEU A 94 -18.61 1.68 -16.03
CA LEU A 94 -17.22 1.97 -16.40
C LEU A 94 -16.26 1.62 -15.25
N CYS A 95 -16.60 1.99 -14.01
CA CYS A 95 -15.79 1.64 -12.84
C CYS A 95 -15.70 0.12 -12.63
N ARG A 96 -16.81 -0.62 -12.72
CA ARG A 96 -16.83 -2.09 -12.58
C ARG A 96 -15.96 -2.77 -13.65
N SER A 97 -16.16 -2.39 -14.92
CA SER A 97 -15.40 -2.99 -16.01
C SER A 97 -13.91 -2.70 -15.90
N THR A 98 -13.55 -1.46 -15.53
CA THR A 98 -12.15 -1.07 -15.30
C THR A 98 -11.54 -1.81 -14.11
N ALA A 99 -12.27 -1.91 -12.99
CA ALA A 99 -11.83 -2.66 -11.81
C ALA A 99 -11.54 -4.13 -12.15
N HIS A 100 -12.43 -4.76 -12.90
CA HIS A 100 -12.27 -6.14 -13.33
C HIS A 100 -11.02 -6.33 -14.21
N GLN A 101 -10.86 -5.50 -15.24
CA GLN A 101 -9.69 -5.56 -16.12
C GLN A 101 -8.37 -5.36 -15.36
N LEU A 102 -8.34 -4.40 -14.42
CA LEU A 102 -7.15 -4.17 -13.60
C LEU A 102 -6.84 -5.38 -12.72
N ARG A 103 -7.85 -6.02 -12.14
CA ARG A 103 -7.68 -7.22 -11.31
C ARG A 103 -7.08 -8.37 -12.10
N GLU A 104 -7.54 -8.59 -13.32
CA GLU A 104 -6.99 -9.63 -14.20
C GLU A 104 -5.53 -9.36 -14.56
N LEU A 105 -5.19 -8.11 -14.87
CA LEU A 105 -3.80 -7.71 -15.14
C LEU A 105 -2.90 -7.91 -13.91
N VAL A 106 -3.39 -7.54 -12.72
CA VAL A 106 -2.66 -7.79 -11.47
C VAL A 106 -2.47 -9.28 -11.24
N ALA A 107 -3.52 -10.11 -11.44
CA ALA A 107 -3.40 -11.55 -11.32
C ALA A 107 -2.36 -12.15 -12.28
N ALA A 108 -2.29 -11.63 -13.51
CA ALA A 108 -1.30 -12.04 -14.51
C ALA A 108 0.14 -11.61 -14.19
N SER A 109 0.35 -10.66 -13.27
CA SER A 109 1.68 -10.23 -12.84
C SER A 109 2.32 -11.15 -11.78
N TRP A 110 1.70 -12.27 -11.44
CA TRP A 110 2.28 -13.28 -10.56
C TRP A 110 3.44 -13.99 -11.25
N ASN A 111 4.65 -13.88 -10.69
CA ASN A 111 5.86 -14.43 -11.29
C ASN A 111 6.24 -15.83 -10.79
N GLY A 112 5.34 -16.49 -10.07
CA GLY A 112 5.55 -17.80 -9.45
C GLY A 112 5.90 -17.76 -7.96
N ARG A 113 6.27 -16.58 -7.44
CA ARG A 113 6.63 -16.36 -6.02
C ARG A 113 5.88 -15.19 -5.40
N TRP A 114 5.77 -14.07 -6.12
CA TRP A 114 5.08 -12.85 -5.72
C TRP A 114 4.60 -12.07 -6.95
N PHE A 115 3.90 -10.97 -6.78
CA PHE A 115 3.48 -10.09 -7.86
C PHE A 115 4.60 -9.13 -8.23
N ASP A 116 4.90 -8.98 -9.51
CA ASP A 116 5.83 -7.99 -10.03
C ASP A 116 5.40 -6.57 -9.58
N ARG A 117 6.37 -5.65 -9.45
CA ARG A 117 6.10 -4.29 -8.96
C ARG A 117 5.58 -3.35 -10.04
N GLY A 118 6.10 -3.50 -11.22
CA GLY A 118 5.77 -2.65 -12.36
C GLY A 118 6.55 -3.03 -13.61
N TYR A 119 6.26 -2.30 -14.67
CA TYR A 119 6.83 -2.57 -15.98
C TYR A 119 7.29 -1.27 -16.63
N GLY A 120 8.51 -1.27 -17.15
CA GLY A 120 9.06 -0.21 -17.99
C GLY A 120 8.96 -0.55 -19.46
N PRO A 121 8.96 0.45 -20.35
CA PRO A 121 8.97 0.24 -21.77
C PRO A 121 10.29 -0.39 -22.25
N PRO A 122 10.31 -1.00 -23.44
CA PRO A 122 11.55 -1.38 -24.10
C PRO A 122 12.50 -0.20 -24.27
N THR A 123 13.79 -0.46 -24.09
CA THR A 123 14.89 0.47 -24.34
C THR A 123 15.93 -0.21 -25.23
N GLU A 124 16.93 0.53 -25.71
CA GLU A 124 18.03 -0.07 -26.46
C GLU A 124 18.78 -1.11 -25.64
N SER A 125 18.97 -0.86 -24.34
CA SER A 125 19.64 -1.79 -23.40
C SER A 125 18.74 -2.91 -22.90
N GLN A 126 17.42 -2.76 -22.99
CA GLN A 126 16.41 -3.72 -22.52
C GLN A 126 15.28 -3.84 -23.57
N PRO A 127 15.50 -4.52 -24.69
CA PRO A 127 14.52 -4.59 -25.79
C PRO A 127 13.19 -5.23 -25.39
N GLU A 128 13.22 -6.16 -24.42
CA GLU A 128 12.03 -6.84 -23.88
C GLU A 128 11.24 -5.97 -22.87
N GLY A 129 11.76 -4.79 -22.54
CA GLY A 129 11.26 -3.95 -21.45
C GLY A 129 11.79 -4.35 -20.08
N THR A 130 11.60 -3.46 -19.11
CA THR A 130 12.03 -3.69 -17.73
C THR A 130 10.89 -4.27 -16.93
N VAL A 131 11.15 -5.35 -16.18
CA VAL A 131 10.24 -5.87 -15.17
C VAL A 131 10.81 -5.53 -13.79
N ILE A 132 10.10 -4.70 -13.05
CA ILE A 132 10.51 -4.27 -11.72
C ILE A 132 9.92 -5.22 -10.68
N GLY A 133 10.74 -5.65 -9.72
CA GLY A 133 10.28 -6.51 -8.64
C GLY A 133 10.28 -8.00 -8.97
N ARG A 134 10.96 -8.45 -10.03
CA ARG A 134 11.06 -9.87 -10.37
C ARG A 134 12.02 -10.64 -9.46
N ASP A 135 13.14 -10.06 -9.14
CA ASP A 135 14.22 -10.64 -8.33
C ASP A 135 14.12 -10.27 -6.84
N ARG A 136 13.35 -9.25 -6.51
CA ARG A 136 13.06 -8.79 -5.14
C ARG A 136 11.59 -8.55 -4.95
N CYS A 137 11.05 -9.05 -3.84
CA CYS A 137 9.67 -8.80 -3.47
C CYS A 137 9.52 -7.38 -2.94
N TRP A 138 8.64 -6.61 -3.54
CA TRP A 138 8.26 -5.29 -3.10
C TRP A 138 6.93 -5.38 -2.35
N LEU A 139 6.99 -5.10 -1.05
CA LEU A 139 5.90 -5.37 -0.12
C LEU A 139 4.62 -4.61 -0.49
N GLU A 140 4.75 -3.38 -0.95
CA GLU A 140 3.60 -2.50 -1.20
C GLU A 140 2.57 -3.08 -2.19
N VAL A 141 3.00 -3.91 -3.13
CA VAL A 141 2.09 -4.52 -4.11
C VAL A 141 1.30 -5.68 -3.50
N GLN A 142 1.95 -6.50 -2.70
CA GLN A 142 1.44 -7.82 -2.30
C GLN A 142 0.14 -7.74 -1.49
N PRO A 143 0.04 -6.87 -0.46
CA PRO A 143 -1.21 -6.69 0.26
C PRO A 143 -2.35 -6.21 -0.63
N TRP A 144 -2.08 -5.30 -1.55
CA TRP A 144 -3.11 -4.79 -2.45
C TRP A 144 -3.57 -5.82 -3.48
N ALA A 145 -2.70 -6.72 -3.92
CA ALA A 145 -3.09 -7.85 -4.77
C ALA A 145 -4.04 -8.81 -4.04
N ILE A 146 -3.84 -8.99 -2.73
CA ILE A 146 -4.77 -9.74 -1.87
C ILE A 146 -6.09 -8.99 -1.72
N LEU A 147 -6.05 -7.71 -1.36
CA LEU A 147 -7.22 -6.88 -1.07
C LEU A 147 -8.13 -6.66 -2.28
N CYS A 148 -7.56 -6.52 -3.48
CA CYS A 148 -8.35 -6.36 -4.71
C CYS A 148 -8.89 -7.71 -5.25
N GLY A 149 -8.49 -8.85 -4.65
CA GLY A 149 -8.92 -10.19 -5.05
C GLY A 149 -8.20 -10.72 -6.29
N ALA A 150 -7.02 -10.18 -6.64
CA ALA A 150 -6.18 -10.70 -7.71
C ALA A 150 -5.39 -11.95 -7.26
N ALA A 151 -4.99 -12.00 -5.99
CA ALA A 151 -4.31 -13.14 -5.41
C ALA A 151 -5.29 -14.27 -5.11
N SER A 152 -5.01 -15.48 -5.56
CA SER A 152 -5.73 -16.69 -5.14
C SER A 152 -5.50 -16.98 -3.64
N SER A 153 -6.32 -17.86 -3.07
CA SER A 153 -6.13 -18.28 -1.67
C SER A 153 -4.78 -18.98 -1.44
N GLU A 154 -4.28 -19.70 -2.43
CA GLU A 154 -2.96 -20.36 -2.37
C GLU A 154 -1.83 -19.30 -2.44
N GLN A 155 -1.90 -18.39 -3.39
CA GLN A 155 -0.96 -17.28 -3.51
C GLN A 155 -0.95 -16.42 -2.25
N SER A 156 -2.11 -16.13 -1.68
CA SER A 156 -2.23 -15.34 -0.46
C SER A 156 -1.53 -16.02 0.73
N ARG A 157 -1.69 -17.33 0.91
CA ARG A 157 -0.97 -18.09 1.94
C ARG A 157 0.53 -18.13 1.67
N SER A 158 0.95 -18.33 0.42
CA SER A 158 2.36 -18.30 0.03
C SER A 158 3.00 -16.95 0.33
N LEU A 159 2.30 -15.84 0.06
CA LEU A 159 2.78 -14.50 0.40
C LEU A 159 2.94 -14.30 1.91
N VAL A 160 2.01 -14.80 2.73
CA VAL A 160 2.15 -14.72 4.20
C VAL A 160 3.44 -15.41 4.66
N GLU A 161 3.79 -16.57 4.11
CA GLU A 161 5.05 -17.23 4.43
C GLU A 161 6.28 -16.44 3.97
N ILE A 162 6.21 -15.78 2.82
CA ILE A 162 7.27 -14.86 2.36
C ILE A 162 7.39 -13.65 3.28
N PHE A 163 6.29 -13.12 3.79
CA PHE A 163 6.33 -12.03 4.76
C PHE A 163 7.00 -12.46 6.05
N LYS A 164 6.62 -13.61 6.62
CA LYS A 164 7.20 -14.16 7.85
C LYS A 164 8.69 -14.46 7.72
N THR A 165 9.06 -15.22 6.68
CA THR A 165 10.42 -15.75 6.50
C THR A 165 11.36 -14.77 5.77
N GLY A 166 10.82 -13.70 5.21
CA GLY A 166 11.54 -12.69 4.46
C GLY A 166 11.42 -11.29 5.06
N HIS A 167 10.36 -10.58 4.69
CA HIS A 167 10.20 -9.16 5.06
C HIS A 167 10.25 -8.89 6.56
N CYS A 168 9.71 -9.78 7.38
CA CYS A 168 9.68 -9.65 8.85
C CYS A 168 10.85 -10.35 9.55
N MET A 169 11.59 -11.20 8.86
CA MET A 169 12.66 -11.99 9.46
C MET A 169 13.74 -11.09 10.06
N HIS A 170 13.99 -11.23 11.37
CA HIS A 170 14.94 -10.39 12.13
C HIS A 170 14.61 -8.89 12.10
N SER A 171 13.37 -8.50 11.82
CA SER A 171 12.91 -7.12 11.83
C SER A 171 11.96 -6.88 13.02
N PRO A 172 12.43 -6.26 14.10
CA PRO A 172 11.64 -6.14 15.33
C PRO A 172 10.50 -5.12 15.23
N LEU A 173 10.53 -4.24 14.20
CA LEU A 173 9.60 -3.12 14.05
C LEU A 173 8.58 -3.33 12.91
N GLY A 174 8.52 -4.54 12.33
CA GLY A 174 7.61 -4.85 11.23
C GLY A 174 8.31 -5.20 9.93
N ALA A 175 7.55 -5.28 8.84
CA ALA A 175 8.02 -5.73 7.54
C ALA A 175 8.79 -4.65 6.78
N ARG A 176 9.95 -5.02 6.24
CA ARG A 176 10.69 -4.21 5.26
C ARG A 176 9.91 -4.07 3.96
N VAL A 177 10.03 -2.94 3.29
CA VAL A 177 9.34 -2.77 2.00
C VAL A 177 9.97 -3.53 0.84
N ILE A 178 11.24 -3.95 0.94
CA ILE A 178 11.93 -4.75 -0.09
C ILE A 178 12.61 -5.96 0.54
N TRP A 179 12.43 -7.14 -0.07
CA TRP A 179 13.10 -8.40 0.29
C TRP A 179 13.53 -9.21 -0.94
N PRO A 180 14.73 -9.79 -0.98
CA PRO A 180 15.83 -9.59 -0.03
C PRO A 180 16.41 -8.16 -0.10
N PRO A 181 17.05 -7.67 0.99
CA PRO A 181 17.68 -6.34 0.98
C PRO A 181 18.84 -6.28 0.02
N ASP A 182 19.12 -5.09 -0.54
CA ASP A 182 20.30 -4.84 -1.36
C ASP A 182 21.50 -4.45 -0.51
N LEU A 183 22.26 -5.44 -0.06
CA LEU A 183 23.42 -5.20 0.80
C LEU A 183 24.56 -4.46 0.09
N SER A 184 24.53 -4.33 -1.23
CA SER A 184 25.52 -3.54 -1.98
C SER A 184 25.22 -2.03 -1.92
N ASN A 185 23.99 -1.66 -1.58
CA ASN A 185 23.58 -0.27 -1.49
C ASN A 185 23.95 0.31 -0.11
N SER A 186 24.68 1.42 -0.09
CA SER A 186 25.09 2.12 1.15
C SER A 186 23.92 2.65 1.99
N ARG A 187 22.73 2.75 1.41
CA ARG A 187 21.48 3.17 2.05
C ARG A 187 20.48 2.03 2.24
N VAL A 188 20.94 0.81 2.21
CA VAL A 188 20.09 -0.38 2.44
C VAL A 188 19.30 -0.23 3.73
N GLY A 189 18.03 -0.60 3.70
CA GLY A 189 17.14 -0.52 4.85
C GLY A 189 16.64 0.90 5.21
N GLU A 190 16.92 1.90 4.38
CA GLU A 190 16.49 3.29 4.60
C GLU A 190 15.38 3.70 3.63
N GLY A 191 14.34 4.34 4.15
CA GLY A 191 13.25 4.86 3.34
C GLY A 191 12.70 3.81 2.37
N THR A 192 12.59 4.16 1.09
CA THR A 192 12.11 3.27 0.03
C THR A 192 13.11 2.19 -0.39
N LEU A 193 14.33 2.22 0.12
CA LEU A 193 15.38 1.21 -0.10
C LEU A 193 15.33 0.05 0.91
N GLY A 194 14.19 -0.23 1.47
CA GLY A 194 13.97 -1.35 2.38
C GLY A 194 13.62 -0.95 3.82
N GLY A 195 13.29 0.31 4.08
CA GLY A 195 12.79 0.78 5.39
C GLY A 195 11.48 0.11 5.79
N ILE A 196 11.05 0.38 7.01
CA ILE A 196 9.81 -0.14 7.61
C ILE A 196 8.80 1.01 7.67
N TRP A 197 7.85 1.01 6.75
CA TRP A 197 6.87 2.09 6.58
C TRP A 197 5.54 1.76 7.25
N TYR A 198 5.02 2.68 8.03
CA TYR A 198 3.72 2.52 8.69
C TYR A 198 2.60 2.27 7.70
N SER A 199 2.50 3.06 6.63
CA SER A 199 1.45 2.93 5.61
C SER A 199 1.41 1.54 4.97
N ILE A 200 2.56 1.00 4.64
CA ILE A 200 2.67 -0.32 3.98
C ILE A 200 2.41 -1.45 4.98
N ASN A 201 2.96 -1.35 6.18
CA ASN A 201 2.73 -2.34 7.22
C ASN A 201 1.26 -2.39 7.69
N MET A 202 0.58 -1.24 7.77
CA MET A 202 -0.85 -1.23 8.11
C MET A 202 -1.71 -1.87 7.01
N THR A 203 -1.31 -1.71 5.75
CA THR A 203 -1.96 -2.41 4.63
C THR A 203 -1.67 -3.90 4.65
N LEU A 204 -0.45 -4.31 5.02
CA LEU A 204 -0.09 -5.72 5.24
C LEU A 204 -0.97 -6.35 6.33
N ILE A 205 -1.10 -5.70 7.47
CA ILE A 205 -1.96 -6.14 8.57
C ILE A 205 -3.40 -6.33 8.10
N TRP A 206 -3.93 -5.36 7.38
CA TRP A 206 -5.29 -5.45 6.82
C TRP A 206 -5.46 -6.63 5.87
N ALA A 207 -4.55 -6.81 4.93
CA ALA A 207 -4.62 -7.88 3.95
C ALA A 207 -4.51 -9.28 4.59
N THR A 208 -3.69 -9.40 5.64
CA THR A 208 -3.42 -10.70 6.29
C THR A 208 -4.37 -11.03 7.43
N ALA A 209 -5.16 -10.07 7.93
CA ALA A 209 -6.05 -10.25 9.08
C ALA A 209 -7.05 -11.42 8.93
N LYS A 210 -7.48 -11.73 7.70
CA LYS A 210 -8.41 -12.84 7.42
C LYS A 210 -7.71 -14.16 7.03
N ILE A 211 -6.39 -14.10 6.77
CA ILE A 211 -5.59 -15.24 6.30
C ILE A 211 -4.84 -15.86 7.47
N ASP A 212 -4.16 -15.02 8.22
CA ASP A 212 -3.38 -15.37 9.41
C ASP A 212 -3.51 -14.24 10.43
N PRO A 213 -4.57 -14.28 11.25
CA PRO A 213 -4.83 -13.24 12.25
C PRO A 213 -3.73 -13.09 13.30
N GLU A 214 -3.08 -14.20 13.69
CA GLU A 214 -2.00 -14.17 14.68
C GLU A 214 -0.78 -13.43 14.14
N PHE A 215 -0.42 -13.69 12.89
CA PHE A 215 0.63 -12.93 12.21
C PHE A 215 0.26 -11.45 12.09
N ALA A 216 -0.96 -11.15 11.67
CA ALA A 216 -1.41 -9.76 11.52
C ALA A 216 -1.36 -8.99 12.86
N LEU A 217 -1.77 -9.62 13.97
CA LEU A 217 -1.66 -9.03 15.31
C LEU A 217 -0.21 -8.80 15.70
N ALA A 218 0.65 -9.80 15.52
CA ALA A 218 2.08 -9.67 15.83
C ALA A 218 2.74 -8.52 15.03
N GLN A 219 2.32 -8.29 13.77
CA GLN A 219 2.81 -7.16 13.00
C GLN A 219 2.27 -5.81 13.53
N TRP A 220 1.02 -5.76 13.99
CA TRP A 220 0.47 -4.56 14.60
C TRP A 220 1.22 -4.20 15.90
N GLU A 221 1.50 -5.17 16.74
CA GLU A 221 2.29 -5.01 17.96
C GLU A 221 3.73 -4.58 17.65
N ALA A 222 4.37 -5.18 16.64
CA ALA A 222 5.72 -4.83 16.20
C ALA A 222 5.84 -3.36 15.79
N MET A 223 4.79 -2.78 15.19
CA MET A 223 4.75 -1.36 14.79
C MET A 223 4.48 -0.39 15.96
N SER A 224 4.34 -0.87 17.19
CA SER A 224 4.08 0.00 18.34
C SER A 224 5.34 0.77 18.78
N LEU A 225 5.14 1.96 19.36
CA LEU A 225 6.24 2.73 19.98
C LEU A 225 6.84 2.01 21.19
N GLN A 226 6.04 1.20 21.88
CA GLN A 226 6.55 0.34 22.95
C GLN A 226 7.60 -0.63 22.39
N ARG A 227 7.26 -1.32 21.30
CA ARG A 227 8.17 -2.27 20.66
C ARG A 227 9.44 -1.60 20.15
N HIS A 228 9.32 -0.38 19.63
CA HIS A 228 10.49 0.42 19.25
C HIS A 228 11.40 0.69 20.45
N GLY A 229 10.84 1.16 21.58
CA GLY A 229 11.61 1.41 22.80
C GLY A 229 12.29 0.15 23.37
N GLU A 230 11.66 -1.00 23.24
CA GLU A 230 12.24 -2.30 23.65
C GLU A 230 13.40 -2.74 22.73
N ALA A 231 13.21 -2.60 21.42
CA ALA A 231 14.18 -3.04 20.41
C ALA A 231 15.39 -2.10 20.28
N TYR A 232 15.17 -0.80 20.43
CA TYR A 232 16.17 0.25 20.27
C TYR A 232 16.13 1.25 21.43
N PRO A 233 16.45 0.84 22.67
CA PRO A 233 16.25 1.67 23.87
C PRO A 233 17.11 2.94 23.91
N SER A 234 18.15 3.02 23.11
CA SER A 234 19.02 4.22 22.99
C SER A 234 18.59 5.18 21.88
N VAL A 235 17.55 4.84 21.10
CA VAL A 235 17.07 5.66 19.98
C VAL A 235 15.75 6.33 20.37
N TRP A 236 15.78 7.66 20.48
CA TRP A 236 14.63 8.47 20.89
C TRP A 236 14.00 9.28 19.75
N GLU A 237 14.52 9.13 18.55
CA GLU A 237 14.00 9.80 17.37
C GLU A 237 12.58 9.31 17.05
N GLY A 238 11.69 10.23 16.71
CA GLY A 238 10.33 9.93 16.30
C GLY A 238 9.37 9.44 17.39
N THR A 239 9.83 9.27 18.64
CA THR A 239 8.99 8.76 19.73
C THR A 239 7.88 9.70 20.15
N LEU A 240 8.07 11.02 19.96
CA LEU A 240 7.07 12.05 20.32
C LEU A 240 6.15 12.41 19.15
N SER A 241 6.56 12.16 17.94
CA SER A 241 5.83 12.62 16.73
C SER A 241 5.30 11.49 15.86
N GLY A 242 5.80 10.26 16.04
CA GLY A 242 5.54 9.14 15.15
C GLY A 242 6.10 9.35 13.75
N PRO A 243 7.07 8.56 13.31
CA PRO A 243 7.69 8.71 11.99
C PRO A 243 6.82 8.15 10.88
N ASP A 244 7.14 8.49 9.63
CA ASP A 244 6.63 7.78 8.46
C ASP A 244 7.20 6.36 8.37
N ALA A 245 8.49 6.24 8.63
CA ALA A 245 9.24 5.01 8.52
C ALA A 245 10.39 4.94 9.53
N TRP A 246 10.71 3.70 9.88
CA TRP A 246 11.93 3.34 10.60
C TRP A 246 12.96 2.76 9.63
N ASN A 247 14.24 2.99 9.90
CA ASN A 247 15.30 2.29 9.20
C ASN A 247 15.35 0.83 9.67
N ALA A 248 15.45 -0.08 8.71
CA ALA A 248 15.49 -1.52 8.97
C ALA A 248 16.83 -1.96 9.59
N PRO A 249 16.90 -3.20 10.14
CA PRO A 249 18.11 -3.70 10.80
C PRO A 249 19.37 -3.71 9.94
N GLU A 250 19.25 -3.76 8.63
CA GLU A 250 20.36 -3.73 7.67
C GLU A 250 21.00 -2.34 7.54
N SER A 251 20.28 -1.30 7.93
CA SER A 251 20.81 0.06 7.88
C SER A 251 21.87 0.26 8.98
N PRO A 252 22.97 0.98 8.69
CA PRO A 252 23.90 1.44 9.72
C PRO A 252 23.24 2.38 10.75
N ARG A 253 22.03 2.85 10.46
CA ARG A 253 21.18 3.67 11.31
C ARG A 253 19.90 2.94 11.71
N ALA A 254 19.97 1.66 11.98
CA ALA A 254 18.84 0.82 12.35
C ALA A 254 18.03 1.41 13.50
N GLY A 255 16.70 1.34 13.41
CA GLY A 255 15.76 1.86 14.41
C GLY A 255 15.61 3.37 14.44
N ARG A 256 16.43 4.14 13.72
CA ARG A 256 16.24 5.59 13.56
C ARG A 256 15.15 5.89 12.55
N THR A 257 14.59 7.09 12.64
CA THR A 257 13.64 7.57 11.63
C THR A 257 14.34 7.79 10.29
N TRP A 258 13.64 7.47 9.21
CA TRP A 258 14.11 7.87 7.90
C TRP A 258 14.04 9.39 7.74
N SER A 259 15.11 9.98 7.16
CA SER A 259 15.17 11.39 6.85
C SER A 259 15.96 11.62 5.56
N THR A 260 15.62 12.67 4.84
CA THR A 260 16.38 13.12 3.68
C THR A 260 17.21 14.35 4.01
N PRO A 261 18.22 14.72 3.19
CA PRO A 261 18.91 15.99 3.34
C PRO A 261 17.99 17.22 3.23
N ALA A 262 16.85 17.08 2.54
CA ALA A 262 15.90 18.17 2.34
C ALA A 262 15.03 18.46 3.56
N PHE A 263 14.72 17.43 4.36
CA PHE A 263 13.99 17.57 5.62
C PHE A 263 14.32 16.41 6.54
N SER A 264 14.26 16.66 7.84
CA SER A 264 14.44 15.65 8.86
C SER A 264 13.12 15.39 9.57
N MET A 265 12.66 14.15 9.53
CA MET A 265 11.50 13.69 10.30
C MET A 265 11.77 13.63 11.81
N GLN A 266 13.03 13.85 12.21
CA GLN A 266 13.48 13.74 13.60
C GLN A 266 13.12 14.92 14.48
N SER A 267 13.06 16.12 13.87
CA SER A 267 13.07 17.39 14.60
C SER A 267 11.69 18.04 14.77
N PHE A 268 10.67 17.51 14.10
CA PHE A 268 9.34 18.10 14.14
C PHE A 268 8.34 17.21 14.84
N PRO A 269 7.57 17.75 15.80
CA PRO A 269 6.35 17.10 16.24
C PRO A 269 5.35 17.14 15.08
N VAL A 270 5.37 16.14 14.23
CA VAL A 270 4.48 16.03 13.08
C VAL A 270 3.32 15.15 13.47
N SER A 271 2.12 15.65 13.35
CA SER A 271 0.92 14.82 13.33
C SER A 271 0.89 14.06 12.01
N ASN A 272 1.64 12.98 11.93
CA ASN A 272 1.72 12.17 10.74
C ASN A 272 0.53 11.21 10.71
N MET A 273 -0.27 11.31 9.66
CA MET A 273 -1.44 10.45 9.49
C MET A 273 -1.06 8.96 9.44
N HIS A 274 0.10 8.62 8.88
CA HIS A 274 0.53 7.24 8.75
C HIS A 274 0.77 6.57 10.10
N SER A 275 1.49 7.23 11.00
CA SER A 275 1.80 6.67 12.33
C SER A 275 0.69 6.88 13.35
N HIS A 276 -0.23 7.80 13.14
CA HIS A 276 -1.28 8.12 14.10
C HIS A 276 -2.64 7.52 13.76
N SER A 277 -3.11 7.66 12.53
CA SER A 277 -4.44 7.18 12.16
C SER A 277 -4.43 5.78 11.52
N GLN A 278 -3.41 5.41 10.78
CA GLN A 278 -3.34 4.10 10.15
C GLN A 278 -3.29 2.92 11.13
N PRO A 279 -2.59 2.98 12.29
CA PRO A 279 -2.69 1.93 13.30
C PRO A 279 -4.10 1.70 13.81
N VAL A 280 -4.90 2.77 13.95
CA VAL A 280 -6.31 2.67 14.35
C VAL A 280 -7.13 1.96 13.28
N LEU A 281 -6.94 2.32 11.99
CA LEU A 281 -7.59 1.64 10.88
C LEU A 281 -7.20 0.16 10.82
N ALA A 282 -5.92 -0.16 10.98
CA ALA A 282 -5.43 -1.53 11.00
C ALA A 282 -6.06 -2.33 12.15
N TRP A 283 -6.20 -1.71 13.33
CA TRP A 283 -6.88 -2.31 14.46
C TRP A 283 -8.35 -2.62 14.16
N LEU A 284 -9.09 -1.69 13.57
CA LEU A 284 -10.46 -1.94 13.13
C LEU A 284 -10.54 -3.10 12.14
N ARG A 285 -9.58 -3.21 11.22
CA ARG A 285 -9.49 -4.31 10.26
C ARG A 285 -9.16 -5.64 10.92
N LEU A 286 -8.29 -5.65 11.91
CA LEU A 286 -8.03 -6.83 12.75
C LEU A 286 -9.28 -7.31 13.46
N LEU A 287 -10.07 -6.38 14.01
CA LEU A 287 -11.36 -6.68 14.64
C LEU A 287 -12.45 -7.07 13.62
N GLY A 288 -12.18 -7.02 12.32
CA GLY A 288 -13.15 -7.29 11.29
C GLY A 288 -14.27 -6.25 11.18
N ILE A 289 -13.99 -5.01 11.63
CA ILE A 289 -14.93 -3.89 11.56
C ILE A 289 -14.70 -3.14 10.24
N GLU A 290 -15.70 -3.16 9.38
CA GLU A 290 -15.64 -2.51 8.07
C GLU A 290 -16.91 -1.71 7.78
N PRO A 291 -16.81 -0.49 7.22
CA PRO A 291 -17.99 0.22 6.74
C PRO A 291 -18.60 -0.51 5.54
N THR A 292 -19.91 -0.54 5.48
CA THR A 292 -20.66 -1.11 4.35
C THR A 292 -21.11 0.00 3.39
N THR A 293 -21.54 -0.40 2.21
CA THR A 293 -22.13 0.52 1.19
C THR A 293 -23.47 1.09 1.63
N GLU A 294 -24.15 0.46 2.60
CA GLU A 294 -25.43 0.88 3.16
C GLU A 294 -25.26 1.89 4.31
N GLY A 295 -24.02 2.33 4.61
CA GLY A 295 -23.75 3.27 5.69
C GLY A 295 -23.79 2.64 7.09
N THR A 296 -23.72 1.31 7.18
CA THR A 296 -23.60 0.56 8.44
C THR A 296 -22.18 0.07 8.66
N LEU A 297 -21.92 -0.52 9.83
CA LEU A 297 -20.67 -1.22 10.12
C LEU A 297 -20.91 -2.73 10.11
N ALA A 298 -20.20 -3.44 9.25
CA ALA A 298 -20.10 -4.89 9.35
C ALA A 298 -19.05 -5.26 10.41
N VAL A 299 -19.38 -6.19 11.30
CA VAL A 299 -18.45 -6.75 12.27
C VAL A 299 -18.29 -8.23 11.93
N ARG A 300 -17.12 -8.63 11.48
CA ARG A 300 -16.79 -10.01 11.10
C ARG A 300 -15.47 -10.41 11.77
N SER A 301 -15.54 -10.66 13.07
CA SER A 301 -14.34 -10.99 13.83
C SER A 301 -13.74 -12.32 13.35
N SER A 302 -12.50 -12.29 12.93
CA SER A 302 -11.67 -13.49 12.73
C SER A 302 -10.98 -13.91 14.03
N TYR A 303 -11.18 -13.17 15.10
CA TYR A 303 -10.50 -13.28 16.39
C TYR A 303 -11.38 -13.86 17.51
N GLU A 304 -12.29 -14.77 17.19
CA GLU A 304 -13.16 -15.39 18.21
C GLU A 304 -12.40 -16.00 19.40
N LYS A 305 -11.16 -16.43 19.22
CA LYS A 305 -10.34 -17.00 20.29
C LYS A 305 -9.55 -16.02 21.14
N ALA A 306 -9.08 -14.91 20.57
CA ALA A 306 -8.16 -13.99 21.26
C ALA A 306 -8.90 -12.79 21.89
N LEU A 307 -10.03 -12.39 21.36
CA LEU A 307 -10.85 -11.27 21.85
C LEU A 307 -12.18 -11.72 22.48
N GLY A 308 -12.47 -13.00 22.49
CA GLY A 308 -13.73 -13.55 22.96
C GLY A 308 -14.11 -13.18 24.41
N SER A 309 -13.16 -12.77 25.23
CA SER A 309 -13.41 -12.25 26.58
C SER A 309 -13.54 -10.72 26.66
N TYR A 310 -13.05 -9.98 25.65
CA TYR A 310 -13.04 -8.51 25.65
C TYR A 310 -14.11 -7.88 24.76
N VAL A 311 -14.50 -8.51 23.66
CA VAL A 311 -15.45 -7.95 22.69
C VAL A 311 -16.90 -8.30 23.01
N SER A 312 -17.14 -9.41 23.70
CA SER A 312 -18.51 -9.82 24.05
C SER A 312 -19.22 -8.95 25.10
N SER A 313 -18.50 -8.05 25.79
CA SER A 313 -19.08 -7.26 26.88
C SER A 313 -19.19 -5.74 26.67
N THR A 314 -18.70 -5.16 25.54
CA THR A 314 -18.56 -3.70 25.48
C THR A 314 -18.94 -3.01 24.17
N PHE A 315 -19.37 -3.68 23.12
CA PHE A 315 -19.87 -3.00 21.93
C PHE A 315 -21.38 -3.22 21.71
N SER A 316 -22.18 -2.49 22.46
CA SER A 316 -23.49 -2.03 22.02
C SER A 316 -23.34 -0.56 21.63
N ALA A 317 -22.92 -0.27 20.42
CA ALA A 317 -23.05 1.06 19.87
C ALA A 317 -24.41 1.16 19.19
N SER A 318 -25.36 1.77 19.87
CA SER A 318 -26.50 2.41 19.21
C SER A 318 -26.02 3.79 18.74
N PHE A 319 -25.95 3.99 17.45
CA PHE A 319 -25.81 5.31 16.82
C PHE A 319 -27.19 5.87 16.55
#